data_3c705709ce01c02097c2d21059af2b00
#
_entry.id   3c705709ce01c02097c2d21059af2b00
#
_cell.length_a   1.000
_cell.length_b   1.000
_cell.length_c   1.000
_cell.angle_alpha   90.00
_cell.angle_beta   90.00
_cell.angle_gamma   90.00
#
_symmetry.space_group_name_H-M   'P 1'
#
loop_
_entity.id
_entity.type
_entity.pdbx_description
1 polymer ?
#
loop_
_entity_poly.entity_id
_entity_poly.type
_entity_poly.pdbx_seq_one_letter_code
_entity_poly.pdbx_strand_id
1 'polypeptide(L)'
;MKNTTDILIVGTGVAGLYCALNLPEDKNVLLITKSEINKSDSFLAQGGISVMYDESDYDAYFEDRMRAGHYENREESVDIMLRSSRDVIDELISIGVDFAKTDDGELIFTREGAHSRPRICYHEDITGEEITSKLITAVKMRKNIRIIENLEMIDITVYDNRCTGIVARYSDGKMTQISAK
;
A
#
# COMPACT_ATOMS: atom_id res chain seq x y z
N MET A 1 -13.61 -5.72 24.11
CA MET A 1 -13.71 -5.37 22.67
C MET A 1 -14.10 -6.63 21.90
N LYS A 2 -14.91 -6.53 20.85
CA LYS A 2 -15.14 -7.68 19.99
C LYS A 2 -13.82 -8.02 19.29
N ASN A 3 -13.25 -9.20 19.56
CA ASN A 3 -12.02 -9.70 18.94
C ASN A 3 -12.33 -10.42 17.62
N THR A 4 -13.37 -9.99 16.90
CA THR A 4 -13.79 -10.55 15.63
C THR A 4 -13.99 -9.46 14.60
N THR A 5 -13.59 -9.71 13.36
CA THR A 5 -13.75 -8.82 12.21
C THR A 5 -14.09 -9.66 10.97
N ASP A 6 -14.57 -9.02 9.90
CA ASP A 6 -14.74 -9.73 8.63
C ASP A 6 -13.38 -9.85 7.92
N ILE A 7 -12.59 -8.77 7.93
CA ILE A 7 -11.27 -8.72 7.29
C ILE A 7 -10.26 -8.14 8.27
N LEU A 8 -9.10 -8.80 8.37
CA LEU A 8 -7.98 -8.35 9.17
C LEU A 8 -6.78 -8.04 8.25
N ILE A 9 -6.27 -6.82 8.36
CA ILE A 9 -5.07 -6.36 7.65
C ILE A 9 -3.96 -6.11 8.65
N VAL A 10 -2.79 -6.65 8.39
CA VAL A 10 -1.60 -6.50 9.23
C VAL A 10 -0.60 -5.58 8.53
N GLY A 11 -0.37 -4.41 9.10
CA GLY A 11 0.53 -3.39 8.58
C GLY A 11 -0.20 -2.18 7.99
N THR A 12 0.32 -1.00 8.29
CA THR A 12 -0.19 0.32 7.86
C THR A 12 0.75 1.02 6.87
N GLY A 13 1.52 0.24 6.11
CA GLY A 13 2.19 0.75 4.92
C GLY A 13 1.19 0.99 3.78
N VAL A 14 1.66 1.56 2.67
CA VAL A 14 0.83 1.88 1.49
C VAL A 14 -0.06 0.71 1.08
N ALA A 15 0.48 -0.51 0.99
CA ALA A 15 -0.29 -1.69 0.56
C ALA A 15 -1.47 -1.99 1.50
N GLY A 16 -1.27 -1.96 2.82
CA GLY A 16 -2.33 -2.22 3.79
C GLY A 16 -3.40 -1.15 3.82
N LEU A 17 -3.00 0.11 3.76
CA LEU A 17 -3.92 1.26 3.72
C LEU A 17 -4.74 1.29 2.43
N TYR A 18 -4.08 1.12 1.29
CA TYR A 18 -4.74 1.09 -0.02
C TYR A 18 -5.69 -0.11 -0.14
N CYS A 19 -5.26 -1.29 0.30
CA CYS A 19 -6.14 -2.47 0.39
C CYS A 19 -7.40 -2.17 1.21
N ALA A 20 -7.25 -1.56 2.39
CA ALA A 20 -8.39 -1.25 3.25
C ALA A 20 -9.41 -0.31 2.60
N LEU A 21 -8.96 0.68 1.83
CA LEU A 21 -9.83 1.62 1.11
C LEU A 21 -10.60 0.96 -0.03
N ASN A 22 -10.02 -0.04 -0.68
CA ASN A 22 -10.62 -0.77 -1.79
C ASN A 22 -11.54 -1.92 -1.35
N LEU A 23 -11.74 -2.12 -0.04
CA LEU A 23 -12.69 -3.10 0.47
C LEU A 23 -14.13 -2.53 0.53
N PRO A 24 -15.14 -3.40 0.35
CA PRO A 24 -16.55 -2.99 0.46
C PRO A 24 -16.88 -2.38 1.83
N GLU A 25 -17.71 -1.34 1.84
CA GLU A 25 -18.07 -0.59 3.05
C GLU A 25 -18.97 -1.38 4.02
N ASP A 26 -19.62 -2.44 3.54
CA ASP A 26 -20.42 -3.35 4.35
C ASP A 26 -19.58 -4.35 5.18
N LYS A 27 -18.26 -4.41 4.95
CA LYS A 27 -17.33 -5.27 5.70
C LYS A 27 -16.68 -4.52 6.84
N ASN A 28 -16.65 -5.15 8.02
CA ASN A 28 -15.87 -4.64 9.14
C ASN A 28 -14.40 -4.98 8.93
N VAL A 29 -13.57 -3.98 8.78
CA VAL A 29 -12.13 -4.11 8.57
C VAL A 29 -11.39 -3.72 9.83
N LEU A 30 -10.45 -4.56 10.25
CA LEU A 30 -9.51 -4.24 11.31
C LEU A 30 -8.11 -4.13 10.72
N LEU A 31 -7.50 -2.96 10.84
CA LEU A 31 -6.09 -2.74 10.59
C LEU A 31 -5.31 -2.81 11.90
N ILE A 32 -4.21 -3.54 11.94
CA ILE A 32 -3.28 -3.51 13.07
C ILE A 32 -1.88 -3.12 12.61
N THR A 33 -1.14 -2.47 13.49
CA THR A 33 0.27 -2.14 13.27
C THR A 33 1.09 -2.29 14.54
N LYS A 34 2.34 -2.77 14.39
CA LYS A 34 3.27 -3.00 15.50
C LYS A 34 3.72 -1.73 16.20
N SER A 35 3.58 -0.58 15.53
CA SER A 35 3.97 0.74 16.05
C SER A 35 2.86 1.75 15.78
N GLU A 36 3.18 3.04 15.82
CA GLU A 36 2.27 4.11 15.39
C GLU A 36 1.97 3.99 13.88
N ILE A 37 0.80 4.45 13.46
CA ILE A 37 0.29 4.29 12.10
C ILE A 37 1.20 4.91 11.03
N ASN A 38 1.92 5.97 11.36
CA ASN A 38 2.85 6.70 10.49
C ASN A 38 4.30 6.21 10.58
N LYS A 39 4.56 5.06 11.23
CA LYS A 39 5.89 4.47 11.38
C LYS A 39 6.08 3.27 10.46
N SER A 40 5.80 3.45 9.19
CA SER A 40 6.02 2.41 8.17
C SER A 40 7.19 2.77 7.26
N ASP A 41 7.81 1.77 6.64
CA ASP A 41 8.86 1.99 5.64
C ASP A 41 8.30 2.77 4.44
N SER A 42 7.02 2.59 4.11
CA SER A 42 6.34 3.39 3.08
C SER A 42 6.31 4.87 3.41
N PHE A 43 6.12 5.23 4.69
CA PHE A 43 6.15 6.63 5.13
C PHE A 43 7.55 7.24 4.99
N LEU A 44 8.59 6.46 5.20
CA LEU A 44 9.99 6.90 5.13
C LEU A 44 10.57 6.89 3.70
N ALA A 45 9.82 6.39 2.72
CA ALA A 45 10.30 6.29 1.34
C ALA A 45 10.44 7.69 0.71
N GLN A 46 11.66 8.01 0.26
CA GLN A 46 11.98 9.31 -0.31
C GLN A 46 11.78 9.38 -1.82
N GLY A 47 12.08 8.30 -2.54
CA GLY A 47 11.96 8.22 -3.99
C GLY A 47 10.56 8.53 -4.48
N GLY A 48 10.12 7.85 -5.51
CA GLY A 48 8.79 8.06 -6.06
C GLY A 48 8.07 6.76 -6.34
N ILE A 49 6.95 6.86 -7.02
CA ILE A 49 6.17 5.73 -7.50
C ILE A 49 6.22 5.66 -9.02
N SER A 50 6.58 4.50 -9.54
CA SER A 50 6.69 4.30 -10.99
C SER A 50 5.34 4.03 -11.63
N VAL A 51 5.10 4.62 -12.79
CA VAL A 51 3.85 4.50 -13.54
C VAL A 51 4.14 4.29 -15.02
N MET A 52 3.31 3.53 -15.71
CA MET A 52 3.36 3.42 -17.16
C MET A 52 2.95 4.76 -17.78
N TYR A 53 3.81 5.31 -18.64
CA TYR A 53 3.56 6.60 -19.26
C TYR A 53 2.36 6.57 -20.20
N ASP A 54 2.40 5.62 -21.13
CA ASP A 54 1.32 5.27 -22.05
C ASP A 54 1.52 3.83 -22.57
N GLU A 55 0.63 3.34 -23.44
CA GLU A 55 0.70 1.98 -24.00
C GLU A 55 2.00 1.71 -24.78
N SER A 56 2.62 2.73 -25.38
CA SER A 56 3.90 2.57 -26.12
C SER A 56 5.09 2.33 -25.19
N ASP A 57 4.91 2.58 -23.88
CA ASP A 57 5.95 2.38 -22.88
C ASP A 57 5.94 0.96 -22.28
N TYR A 58 4.92 0.18 -22.56
CA TYR A 58 4.71 -1.13 -21.92
C TYR A 58 5.94 -2.05 -22.05
N ASP A 59 6.40 -2.31 -23.27
CA ASP A 59 7.49 -3.26 -23.51
C ASP A 59 8.78 -2.84 -22.81
N ALA A 60 9.12 -1.56 -22.90
CA ALA A 60 10.31 -1.01 -22.26
C ALA A 60 10.21 -1.04 -20.74
N TYR A 61 9.03 -0.80 -20.17
CA TYR A 61 8.81 -0.84 -18.72
C TYR A 61 8.80 -2.29 -18.22
N PHE A 62 8.18 -3.21 -18.96
CA PHE A 62 8.18 -4.63 -18.63
C PHE A 62 9.61 -5.17 -18.58
N GLU A 63 10.42 -4.91 -19.61
CA GLU A 63 11.83 -5.32 -19.66
C GLU A 63 12.65 -4.70 -18.50
N ASP A 64 12.44 -3.42 -18.20
CA ASP A 64 13.10 -2.77 -17.06
C ASP A 64 12.79 -3.48 -15.73
N ARG A 65 11.53 -3.93 -15.53
CA ARG A 65 11.11 -4.65 -14.32
C ARG A 65 11.68 -6.06 -14.27
N MET A 66 11.61 -6.79 -15.38
CA MET A 66 12.16 -8.14 -15.45
C MET A 66 13.66 -8.14 -15.19
N ARG A 67 14.39 -7.22 -15.81
CA ARG A 67 15.83 -7.07 -15.63
C ARG A 67 16.20 -6.66 -14.20
N ALA A 68 15.46 -5.73 -13.60
CA ALA A 68 15.69 -5.30 -12.21
C ALA A 68 15.48 -6.44 -11.21
N GLY A 69 14.57 -7.35 -11.50
CA GLY A 69 14.32 -8.56 -10.71
C GLY A 69 15.14 -9.78 -11.15
N HIS A 70 16.19 -9.59 -11.97
CA HIS A 70 17.05 -10.66 -12.50
C HIS A 70 16.27 -11.77 -13.22
N TYR A 71 15.11 -11.42 -13.81
CA TYR A 71 14.17 -12.35 -14.47
C TYR A 71 13.59 -13.44 -13.56
N GLU A 72 13.67 -13.24 -12.24
CA GLU A 72 13.01 -14.09 -11.23
C GLU A 72 11.55 -13.65 -10.96
N ASN A 73 11.13 -12.54 -11.53
CA ASN A 73 9.77 -12.00 -11.39
C ASN A 73 8.74 -12.92 -12.04
N ARG A 74 7.56 -12.98 -11.44
CA ARG A 74 6.39 -13.58 -12.10
C ARG A 74 5.87 -12.59 -13.14
N GLU A 75 5.96 -12.93 -14.41
CA GLU A 75 5.56 -12.09 -15.55
C GLU A 75 4.12 -11.58 -15.42
N GLU A 76 3.18 -12.46 -15.04
CA GLU A 76 1.77 -12.10 -14.80
C GLU A 76 1.62 -11.00 -13.75
N SER A 77 2.40 -11.06 -12.66
CA SER A 77 2.36 -10.05 -11.60
C SER A 77 2.94 -8.72 -12.08
N VAL A 78 3.97 -8.76 -12.91
CA VAL A 78 4.55 -7.57 -13.54
C VAL A 78 3.53 -6.94 -14.50
N ASP A 79 2.89 -7.74 -15.36
CA ASP A 79 1.86 -7.25 -16.29
C ASP A 79 0.72 -6.53 -15.56
N ILE A 80 0.16 -7.15 -14.50
CA ILE A 80 -0.90 -6.55 -13.68
C ILE A 80 -0.42 -5.22 -13.08
N MET A 81 0.79 -5.18 -12.51
CA MET A 81 1.36 -3.98 -11.90
C MET A 81 1.49 -2.84 -12.92
N LEU A 82 1.99 -3.13 -14.13
CA LEU A 82 2.19 -2.12 -15.16
C LEU A 82 0.84 -1.55 -15.64
N ARG A 83 -0.08 -2.43 -16.02
CA ARG A 83 -1.38 -2.03 -16.57
C ARG A 83 -2.24 -1.26 -15.58
N SER A 84 -2.19 -1.63 -14.31
CA SER A 84 -2.95 -0.93 -13.26
C SER A 84 -2.28 0.34 -12.74
N SER A 85 -1.02 0.59 -13.10
CA SER A 85 -0.23 1.65 -12.49
C SER A 85 -0.82 3.05 -12.69
N ARG A 86 -1.41 3.33 -13.86
CA ARG A 86 -2.02 4.64 -14.16
C ARG A 86 -3.28 4.86 -13.32
N ASP A 87 -4.16 3.87 -13.27
CA ASP A 87 -5.40 3.95 -12.50
C ASP A 87 -5.10 4.18 -11.01
N VAL A 88 -4.06 3.51 -10.48
CA VAL A 88 -3.60 3.69 -9.09
C VAL A 88 -3.13 5.14 -8.85
N ILE A 89 -2.37 5.74 -9.76
CA ILE A 89 -1.94 7.14 -9.64
C ILE A 89 -3.14 8.09 -9.65
N ASP A 90 -4.10 7.87 -10.54
CA ASP A 90 -5.30 8.69 -10.64
C ASP A 90 -6.18 8.56 -9.37
N GLU A 91 -6.29 7.36 -8.79
CA GLU A 91 -6.93 7.15 -7.49
C GLU A 91 -6.21 7.87 -6.36
N LEU A 92 -4.88 7.80 -6.29
CA LEU A 92 -4.09 8.51 -5.27
C LEU A 92 -4.29 10.03 -5.36
N ILE A 93 -4.31 10.58 -6.58
CA ILE A 93 -4.63 11.99 -6.82
C ILE A 93 -6.03 12.33 -6.33
N SER A 94 -7.01 11.46 -6.60
CA SER A 94 -8.40 11.65 -6.14
C SER A 94 -8.54 11.66 -4.61
N ILE A 95 -7.68 10.93 -3.91
CA ILE A 95 -7.57 10.90 -2.44
C ILE A 95 -6.86 12.16 -1.90
N GLY A 96 -6.23 12.95 -2.78
CA GLY A 96 -5.57 14.20 -2.45
C GLY A 96 -4.04 14.12 -2.35
N VAL A 97 -3.43 13.07 -2.93
CA VAL A 97 -1.96 13.01 -3.06
C VAL A 97 -1.52 14.07 -4.07
N ASP A 98 -0.57 14.89 -3.68
CA ASP A 98 -0.05 16.00 -4.47
C ASP A 98 1.31 15.62 -5.09
N PHE A 99 1.26 15.04 -6.29
CA PHE A 99 2.47 14.81 -7.08
C PHE A 99 2.93 16.08 -7.78
N ALA A 100 4.23 16.17 -8.07
CA ALA A 100 4.81 17.27 -8.83
C ALA A 100 4.13 17.43 -10.19
N LYS A 101 3.75 18.68 -10.53
CA LYS A 101 3.04 19.04 -11.76
C LYS A 101 3.65 20.25 -12.40
N THR A 102 3.47 20.37 -13.71
CA THR A 102 3.74 21.60 -14.46
C THR A 102 2.72 22.68 -14.10
N ASP A 103 2.97 23.91 -14.54
CA ASP A 103 2.01 25.04 -14.39
C ASP A 103 0.66 24.75 -15.07
N ASP A 104 0.64 23.91 -16.11
CA ASP A 104 -0.57 23.48 -16.83
C ASP A 104 -1.28 22.29 -16.14
N GLY A 105 -0.74 21.78 -15.02
CA GLY A 105 -1.32 20.70 -14.22
C GLY A 105 -0.96 19.27 -14.65
N GLU A 106 -0.07 19.10 -15.63
CA GLU A 106 0.42 17.79 -16.07
C GLU A 106 1.46 17.22 -15.09
N LEU A 107 1.42 15.90 -14.87
CA LEU A 107 2.39 15.22 -14.01
C LEU A 107 3.82 15.36 -14.55
N ILE A 108 4.74 15.70 -13.65
CA ILE A 108 6.18 15.69 -13.94
C ILE A 108 6.73 14.32 -13.53
N PHE A 109 7.51 13.72 -14.45
CA PHE A 109 8.18 12.46 -14.21
C PHE A 109 9.67 12.62 -14.10
N THR A 110 10.28 11.96 -13.11
CA THR A 110 11.73 11.84 -13.00
C THR A 110 12.17 10.42 -13.39
N ARG A 111 13.48 10.27 -13.60
CA ARG A 111 14.11 9.00 -13.90
C ARG A 111 14.98 8.57 -12.73
N GLU A 112 14.73 7.37 -12.22
CA GLU A 112 15.58 6.73 -11.23
C GLU A 112 16.22 5.46 -11.75
N GLY A 113 17.07 4.84 -10.92
CA GLY A 113 17.77 3.60 -11.28
C GLY A 113 16.85 2.50 -11.77
N ALA A 114 17.36 1.64 -12.66
CA ALA A 114 16.63 0.54 -13.30
C ALA A 114 15.50 0.93 -14.26
N HIS A 115 15.30 2.23 -14.53
CA HIS A 115 14.33 2.70 -15.53
C HIS A 115 15.03 3.22 -16.79
N SER A 116 14.59 2.80 -17.96
CA SER A 116 15.07 3.29 -19.25
C SER A 116 14.50 4.66 -19.64
N ARG A 117 13.35 5.04 -19.02
CA ARG A 117 12.65 6.33 -19.26
C ARG A 117 12.24 6.99 -17.94
N PRO A 118 11.94 8.31 -17.93
CA PRO A 118 11.28 8.97 -16.81
C PRO A 118 9.87 8.38 -16.61
N ARG A 119 9.63 7.76 -15.43
CA ARG A 119 8.33 7.13 -15.07
C ARG A 119 7.96 7.34 -13.62
N ILE A 120 8.72 8.12 -12.90
CA ILE A 120 8.58 8.23 -11.45
C ILE A 120 7.79 9.49 -11.14
N CYS A 121 6.56 9.32 -10.61
CA CYS A 121 5.82 10.39 -9.96
C CYS A 121 6.41 10.61 -8.57
N TYR A 122 6.56 11.85 -8.15
CA TYR A 122 7.18 12.20 -6.88
C TYR A 122 6.53 13.44 -6.26
N HIS A 123 6.74 13.61 -4.96
CA HIS A 123 6.43 14.83 -4.23
C HIS A 123 7.67 15.23 -3.45
N GLU A 124 8.39 16.26 -3.91
CA GLU A 124 9.66 16.69 -3.33
C GLU A 124 10.59 15.48 -3.04
N ASP A 125 11.10 15.37 -1.81
CA ASP A 125 11.92 14.25 -1.32
C ASP A 125 11.17 13.44 -0.23
N ILE A 126 9.84 13.52 -0.22
CA ILE A 126 8.97 12.93 0.81
C ILE A 126 7.75 12.21 0.20
N THR A 127 7.90 11.63 -0.99
CA THR A 127 6.78 11.00 -1.72
C THR A 127 6.05 9.93 -0.89
N GLY A 128 6.79 9.13 -0.14
CA GLY A 128 6.21 8.11 0.74
C GLY A 128 5.38 8.70 1.87
N GLU A 129 5.85 9.77 2.50
CA GLU A 129 5.12 10.50 3.53
C GLU A 129 3.84 11.10 2.97
N GLU A 130 3.92 11.76 1.81
CA GLU A 130 2.76 12.37 1.14
C GLU A 130 1.68 11.33 0.85
N ILE A 131 2.02 10.24 0.15
CA ILE A 131 1.06 9.18 -0.18
C ILE A 131 0.48 8.56 1.10
N THR A 132 1.34 8.17 2.04
CA THR A 132 0.91 7.46 3.25
C THR A 132 0.03 8.34 4.13
N SER A 133 0.34 9.62 4.28
CA SER A 133 -0.45 10.58 5.07
C SER A 133 -1.86 10.77 4.53
N LYS A 134 -2.00 10.87 3.20
CA LYS A 134 -3.33 10.98 2.55
C LYS A 134 -4.13 9.69 2.71
N LEU A 135 -3.51 8.53 2.50
CA LEU A 135 -4.15 7.23 2.71
C LEU A 135 -4.58 7.05 4.17
N ILE A 136 -3.75 7.41 5.15
CA ILE A 136 -4.10 7.37 6.58
C ILE A 136 -5.34 8.24 6.85
N THR A 137 -5.36 9.45 6.29
CA THR A 137 -6.49 10.36 6.45
C THR A 137 -7.77 9.76 5.87
N ALA A 138 -7.71 9.23 4.66
CA ALA A 138 -8.85 8.59 4.00
C ALA A 138 -9.36 7.36 4.78
N VAL A 139 -8.46 6.49 5.26
CA VAL A 139 -8.80 5.31 6.07
C VAL A 139 -9.49 5.73 7.38
N LYS A 140 -9.00 6.78 8.05
CA LYS A 140 -9.61 7.29 9.30
C LYS A 140 -11.02 7.86 9.10
N MET A 141 -11.37 8.27 7.90
CA MET A 141 -12.73 8.75 7.56
C MET A 141 -13.72 7.60 7.34
N ARG A 142 -13.26 6.38 7.08
CA ARG A 142 -14.08 5.21 6.82
C ARG A 142 -14.63 4.60 8.12
N LYS A 143 -15.94 4.62 8.30
CA LYS A 143 -16.61 4.14 9.53
C LYS A 143 -16.50 2.64 9.76
N ASN A 144 -16.32 1.88 8.70
CA ASN A 144 -16.19 0.43 8.73
C ASN A 144 -14.75 -0.06 9.00
N ILE A 145 -13.77 0.84 9.05
CA ILE A 145 -12.36 0.52 9.29
C ILE A 145 -11.98 0.94 10.72
N ARG A 146 -11.47 0.00 11.48
CA ARG A 146 -10.91 0.23 12.81
C ARG A 146 -9.40 -0.02 12.80
N ILE A 147 -8.64 0.85 13.45
CA ILE A 147 -7.18 0.76 13.54
C ILE A 147 -6.79 0.47 14.99
N ILE A 148 -5.84 -0.45 15.18
CA ILE A 148 -5.17 -0.67 16.48
C ILE A 148 -3.67 -0.55 16.25
N GLU A 149 -3.10 0.44 16.90
CA GLU A 149 -1.66 0.69 16.92
C GLU A 149 -1.00 -0.06 18.09
N ASN A 150 0.32 -0.24 18.02
CA ASN A 150 1.13 -0.90 19.04
C ASN A 150 0.64 -2.33 19.34
N LEU A 151 0.20 -3.02 18.28
CA LEU A 151 -0.24 -4.40 18.32
C LEU A 151 0.51 -5.20 17.24
N GLU A 152 1.42 -6.05 17.68
CA GLU A 152 2.28 -6.87 16.84
C GLU A 152 1.65 -8.23 16.59
N MET A 153 1.54 -8.64 15.32
CA MET A 153 1.17 -10.00 14.97
C MET A 153 2.33 -10.95 15.30
N ILE A 154 2.07 -11.97 16.10
CA ILE A 154 3.06 -12.98 16.49
C ILE A 154 2.89 -14.26 15.66
N ASP A 155 1.65 -14.66 15.39
CA ASP A 155 1.37 -15.89 14.67
C ASP A 155 0.00 -15.83 13.99
N ILE A 156 -0.22 -16.69 13.00
CA ILE A 156 -1.51 -16.89 12.33
C ILE A 156 -2.26 -18.05 13.00
N THR A 157 -3.55 -17.90 13.22
CA THR A 157 -4.40 -19.03 13.65
C THR A 157 -4.96 -19.74 12.45
N VAL A 158 -4.80 -21.06 12.41
CA VAL A 158 -5.27 -21.91 11.31
C VAL A 158 -6.22 -22.98 11.86
N TYR A 159 -7.35 -23.16 11.19
CA TYR A 159 -8.28 -24.25 11.45
C TYR A 159 -8.74 -24.83 10.11
N ASP A 160 -8.71 -26.15 9.98
CA ASP A 160 -9.07 -26.87 8.76
C ASP A 160 -8.39 -26.29 7.49
N ASN A 161 -7.07 -26.09 7.58
CA ASN A 161 -6.21 -25.52 6.52
C ASN A 161 -6.64 -24.11 6.02
N ARG A 162 -7.36 -23.36 6.85
CA ARG A 162 -7.78 -21.96 6.57
C ARG A 162 -7.27 -21.04 7.65
N CYS A 163 -6.79 -19.87 7.24
CA CYS A 163 -6.49 -18.79 8.17
C CYS A 163 -7.80 -18.30 8.81
N THR A 164 -7.84 -18.30 10.15
CA THR A 164 -9.02 -17.89 10.92
C THR A 164 -8.77 -16.68 11.79
N GLY A 165 -7.58 -16.11 11.71
CA GLY A 165 -7.18 -14.94 12.47
C GLY A 165 -5.71 -14.96 12.86
N ILE A 166 -5.39 -14.28 13.94
CA ILE A 166 -4.02 -14.13 14.45
C ILE A 166 -3.95 -14.22 15.97
N VAL A 167 -2.74 -14.52 16.46
CA VAL A 167 -2.30 -14.21 17.81
C VAL A 167 -1.46 -12.93 17.75
N ALA A 168 -1.74 -11.96 18.60
CA ALA A 168 -1.05 -10.69 18.62
C ALA A 168 -0.65 -10.29 20.04
N ARG A 169 0.36 -9.40 20.15
CA ARG A 169 0.94 -8.93 21.38
C ARG A 169 0.89 -7.40 21.44
N TYR A 170 0.36 -6.84 22.52
CA TYR A 170 0.43 -5.43 22.83
C TYR A 170 1.84 -5.03 23.31
N SER A 171 2.16 -3.75 23.24
CA SER A 171 3.45 -3.20 23.72
C SER A 171 3.72 -3.46 25.23
N ASP A 172 2.67 -3.67 26.03
CA ASP A 172 2.77 -4.07 27.44
C ASP A 172 3.04 -5.57 27.65
N GLY A 173 3.18 -6.34 26.56
CA GLY A 173 3.42 -7.78 26.57
C GLY A 173 2.17 -8.64 26.65
N LYS A 174 0.97 -8.04 26.80
CA LYS A 174 -0.28 -8.78 26.87
C LYS A 174 -0.61 -9.43 25.50
N MET A 175 -0.91 -10.72 25.55
CA MET A 175 -1.34 -11.47 24.36
C MET A 175 -2.85 -11.36 24.13
N THR A 176 -3.24 -11.36 22.89
CA THR A 176 -4.64 -11.42 22.44
C THR A 176 -4.79 -12.26 21.20
N GLN A 177 -5.96 -12.82 21.01
CA GLN A 177 -6.34 -13.50 19.76
C GLN A 177 -7.41 -12.66 19.05
N ILE A 178 -7.29 -12.53 17.74
CA ILE A 178 -8.25 -11.85 16.86
C ILE A 178 -8.67 -12.82 15.79
N SER A 179 -9.98 -13.03 15.67
CA SER A 179 -10.56 -13.90 14.64
C SER A 179 -11.02 -13.08 13.44
N ALA A 180 -10.72 -13.57 12.23
CA ALA A 180 -11.21 -13.02 10.97
C ALA A 180 -11.89 -14.14 10.16
N LYS A 181 -12.83 -13.76 9.27
CA LYS A 181 -13.61 -14.69 8.43
C LYS A 181 -12.89 -15.07 7.16
#